data_86eecaa9dedcab4d7d8c5de20335fead
#
_entry.id   86eecaa9dedcab4d7d8c5de20335fead
#
_cell.length_a   1.000
_cell.length_b   1.000
_cell.length_c   1.000
_cell.angle_alpha   90.00
_cell.angle_beta   90.00
_cell.angle_gamma   90.00
#
_symmetry.space_group_name_H-M   'P 1'
#
loop_
_entity.id
_entity.type
_entity.pdbx_description
1 polymer ?
#
loop_
_entity_poly.entity_id
_entity_poly.type
_entity_poly.pdbx_seq_one_letter_code
_entity_poly.pdbx_strand_id
1 'polypeptide(L)'
;MRIFDPWVGSKYWSAGLGGVRVLILGESHYGIGTESATFTTEVVKEWGQDKRKRFFTTIQKLVAGIGTDVWVTDEQRSAFWEQVAFYNFVQAFTGSEARCRPTQKMWVAASPAFLATIAELKPQVVVVLGIKLKDYLPDIPNSIQVCFARHPASWGFQYGPWQQEIQEAIKVAAESDGSQPDAPADPLASTSLRQPGD
;
A
#
# COMPACT_ATOMS: atom_id res chain seq x y z
N MET A 1 -7.08 14.54 -9.90
CA MET A 1 -7.86 13.39 -10.43
C MET A 1 -6.95 12.17 -10.44
N ARG A 2 -7.42 10.99 -9.96
CA ARG A 2 -6.70 9.72 -10.04
C ARG A 2 -6.76 9.21 -11.47
N ILE A 3 -5.60 8.79 -12.01
CA ILE A 3 -5.47 8.22 -13.36
C ILE A 3 -5.24 6.71 -13.26
N PHE A 4 -4.31 6.30 -12.38
CA PHE A 4 -3.99 4.90 -12.16
C PHE A 4 -4.73 4.38 -10.91
N ASP A 5 -5.49 3.30 -11.07
CA ASP A 5 -6.10 2.63 -9.93
C ASP A 5 -5.03 1.94 -9.06
N PRO A 6 -5.18 1.95 -7.74
CA PRO A 6 -4.26 1.23 -6.86
C PRO A 6 -4.39 -0.29 -7.08
N TRP A 7 -3.28 -1.01 -6.91
CA TRP A 7 -3.36 -2.43 -6.62
C TRP A 7 -3.94 -2.63 -5.23
N VAL A 8 -4.94 -3.49 -5.13
CA VAL A 8 -5.52 -3.91 -3.85
C VAL A 8 -5.53 -5.43 -3.85
N GLY A 9 -4.71 -6.02 -3.02
CA GLY A 9 -4.62 -7.47 -2.89
C GLY A 9 -5.95 -8.08 -2.45
N SER A 10 -6.25 -9.29 -2.90
CA SER A 10 -7.53 -9.97 -2.63
C SER A 10 -7.84 -10.18 -1.13
N LYS A 11 -6.80 -10.19 -0.31
CA LYS A 11 -6.88 -10.35 1.16
C LYS A 11 -6.62 -9.05 1.94
N TYR A 12 -6.49 -7.92 1.23
CA TYR A 12 -6.21 -6.62 1.86
C TYR A 12 -7.25 -6.26 2.94
N TRP A 13 -8.53 -6.46 2.62
CA TRP A 13 -9.64 -6.12 3.51
C TRP A 13 -9.92 -7.16 4.59
N SER A 14 -9.72 -8.43 4.27
CA SER A 14 -10.11 -9.54 5.16
C SER A 14 -9.02 -9.98 6.13
N ALA A 15 -7.76 -9.86 5.70
CA ALA A 15 -6.62 -10.36 6.50
C ALA A 15 -5.50 -9.32 6.61
N GLY A 16 -5.29 -8.48 5.60
CA GLY A 16 -4.16 -7.56 5.59
C GLY A 16 -2.81 -8.28 5.74
N LEU A 17 -1.77 -7.54 6.02
CA LEU A 17 -0.45 -8.08 6.36
C LEU A 17 -0.34 -8.18 7.89
N GLY A 18 -0.45 -9.39 8.42
CA GLY A 18 -0.47 -9.60 9.87
C GLY A 18 -1.65 -8.94 10.59
N GLY A 19 -2.82 -8.85 9.94
CA GLY A 19 -4.00 -8.16 10.47
C GLY A 19 -4.08 -6.67 10.13
N VAL A 20 -3.05 -6.10 9.47
CA VAL A 20 -2.93 -4.66 9.23
C VAL A 20 -3.10 -4.31 7.75
N ARG A 21 -3.91 -3.31 7.44
CA ARG A 21 -4.03 -2.75 6.08
C ARG A 21 -2.82 -1.86 5.78
N VAL A 22 -1.90 -2.40 4.98
CA VAL A 22 -0.65 -1.72 4.59
C VAL A 22 -0.76 -1.20 3.16
N LEU A 23 -0.63 0.11 2.97
CA LEU A 23 -0.48 0.74 1.66
C LEU A 23 1.00 1.01 1.39
N ILE A 24 1.53 0.46 0.32
CA ILE A 24 2.88 0.73 -0.17
C ILE A 24 2.79 1.86 -1.19
N LEU A 25 3.47 2.98 -0.94
CA LEU A 25 3.45 4.17 -1.77
C LEU A 25 4.76 4.31 -2.55
N GLY A 26 4.70 4.11 -3.86
CA GLY A 26 5.80 4.39 -4.78
C GLY A 26 5.80 5.84 -5.28
N GLU A 27 6.83 6.22 -6.04
CA GLU A 27 6.99 7.59 -6.57
C GLU A 27 6.12 7.84 -7.80
N SER A 28 6.35 7.09 -8.87
CA SER A 28 5.75 7.31 -10.18
C SER A 28 5.90 6.11 -11.10
N HIS A 29 5.13 6.10 -12.17
CA HIS A 29 5.35 5.20 -13.30
C HIS A 29 6.18 5.87 -14.40
N TYR A 30 6.84 5.05 -15.19
CA TYR A 30 7.40 5.44 -16.50
C TYR A 30 6.76 4.54 -17.56
N GLY A 31 6.54 5.08 -18.73
CA GLY A 31 5.88 4.40 -19.84
C GLY A 31 5.80 5.25 -21.08
N ILE A 32 5.31 4.65 -22.17
CA ILE A 32 5.08 5.30 -23.46
C ILE A 32 3.59 5.10 -23.80
N GLY A 33 2.97 6.15 -24.35
CA GLY A 33 1.59 6.11 -24.78
C GLY A 33 0.60 6.70 -23.78
N THR A 34 -0.65 6.25 -23.84
CA THR A 34 -1.74 6.76 -22.99
C THR A 34 -1.75 6.04 -21.65
N GLU A 35 -1.91 6.80 -20.57
CA GLU A 35 -2.13 6.26 -19.23
C GLU A 35 -3.44 5.45 -19.19
N SER A 36 -3.38 4.24 -18.62
CA SER A 36 -4.54 3.38 -18.36
C SER A 36 -4.80 3.28 -16.88
N ALA A 37 -6.06 3.29 -16.48
CA ALA A 37 -6.45 3.09 -15.08
C ALA A 37 -5.89 1.77 -14.51
N THR A 38 -5.82 0.73 -15.32
CA THR A 38 -5.33 -0.60 -14.92
C THR A 38 -3.81 -0.74 -14.85
N PHE A 39 -3.04 0.27 -15.27
CA PHE A 39 -1.59 0.15 -15.43
C PHE A 39 -0.87 -0.28 -14.13
N THR A 40 -1.21 0.31 -12.99
CA THR A 40 -0.60 -0.10 -11.71
C THR A 40 -0.95 -1.54 -11.36
N THR A 41 -2.20 -1.95 -11.57
CA THR A 41 -2.65 -3.31 -11.26
C THR A 41 -2.00 -4.35 -12.17
N GLU A 42 -1.83 -4.06 -13.44
CA GLU A 42 -1.11 -4.91 -14.40
C GLU A 42 0.36 -5.05 -14.03
N VAL A 43 1.03 -3.95 -13.71
CA VAL A 43 2.45 -3.95 -13.31
C VAL A 43 2.68 -4.76 -12.02
N VAL A 44 1.81 -4.62 -11.01
CA VAL A 44 1.95 -5.39 -9.76
C VAL A 44 1.62 -6.86 -10.00
N LYS A 45 0.57 -7.17 -10.77
CA LYS A 45 0.26 -8.54 -11.15
C LYS A 45 1.41 -9.19 -11.89
N GLU A 46 1.91 -8.57 -12.94
CA GLU A 46 3.00 -9.11 -13.75
C GLU A 46 4.29 -9.29 -12.95
N TRP A 47 4.74 -8.27 -12.24
CA TRP A 47 6.07 -8.23 -11.62
C TRP A 47 6.10 -8.52 -10.12
N GLY A 48 4.96 -8.40 -9.46
CA GLY A 48 4.79 -8.74 -8.05
C GLY A 48 4.33 -10.18 -7.86
N GLN A 49 3.41 -10.67 -8.67
CA GLN A 49 2.85 -12.01 -8.53
C GLN A 49 3.38 -13.01 -9.57
N ASP A 50 3.19 -12.75 -10.87
CA ASP A 50 3.42 -13.76 -11.92
C ASP A 50 4.91 -13.94 -12.23
N LYS A 51 5.65 -12.85 -12.32
CA LYS A 51 7.08 -12.83 -12.65
C LYS A 51 7.90 -12.26 -11.50
N ARG A 52 9.18 -12.62 -11.46
CA ARG A 52 10.12 -12.12 -10.45
C ARG A 52 10.89 -10.90 -10.98
N LYS A 53 10.71 -9.75 -10.32
CA LYS A 53 11.51 -8.55 -10.57
C LYS A 53 12.12 -8.06 -9.26
N ARG A 54 13.43 -7.78 -9.28
CA ARG A 54 14.19 -7.39 -8.08
C ARG A 54 13.52 -6.28 -7.27
N PHE A 55 12.97 -5.25 -7.92
CA PHE A 55 12.28 -4.15 -7.26
C PHE A 55 11.15 -4.64 -6.36
N PHE A 56 10.25 -5.47 -6.88
CA PHE A 56 9.09 -6.01 -6.15
C PHE A 56 9.51 -6.99 -5.05
N THR A 57 10.54 -7.82 -5.29
CA THR A 57 11.10 -8.70 -4.25
C THR A 57 11.76 -7.90 -3.12
N THR A 58 12.41 -6.78 -3.46
CA THR A 58 12.99 -5.88 -2.45
C THR A 58 11.90 -5.25 -1.59
N ILE A 59 10.81 -4.78 -2.18
CA ILE A 59 9.65 -4.26 -1.44
C ILE A 59 9.08 -5.31 -0.50
N GLN A 60 8.84 -6.51 -1.01
CA GLN A 60 8.32 -7.61 -0.19
C GLN A 60 9.20 -7.90 1.01
N LYS A 61 10.51 -8.09 0.79
CA LYS A 61 11.45 -8.35 1.89
C LYS A 61 11.44 -7.21 2.91
N LEU A 62 11.46 -5.98 2.43
CA LEU A 62 11.43 -4.79 3.26
C LEU A 62 10.19 -4.74 4.15
N VAL A 63 9.01 -4.89 3.55
CA VAL A 63 7.72 -4.69 4.22
C VAL A 63 7.32 -5.91 5.07
N ALA A 64 7.68 -7.12 4.65
CA ALA A 64 7.38 -8.35 5.39
C ALA A 64 8.47 -8.74 6.42
N GLY A 65 9.52 -7.94 6.62
CA GLY A 65 10.57 -8.25 7.59
C GLY A 65 11.45 -9.45 7.21
N ILE A 66 11.56 -9.79 5.91
CA ILE A 66 12.31 -10.96 5.45
C ILE A 66 13.80 -10.62 5.32
N GLY A 67 14.67 -11.49 5.85
CA GLY A 67 16.13 -11.34 5.75
C GLY A 67 16.63 -11.26 4.31
N THR A 68 17.73 -10.55 4.10
CA THR A 68 18.30 -10.30 2.76
C THR A 68 18.76 -11.56 2.05
N ASP A 69 19.24 -12.53 2.80
CA ASP A 69 19.76 -13.84 2.38
C ASP A 69 18.67 -14.91 2.21
N VAL A 70 17.46 -14.64 2.72
CA VAL A 70 16.34 -15.57 2.63
C VAL A 70 15.76 -15.58 1.21
N TRP A 71 15.67 -16.77 0.62
CA TRP A 71 14.96 -16.94 -0.65
C TRP A 71 13.44 -16.84 -0.44
N VAL A 72 12.78 -16.03 -1.25
CA VAL A 72 11.32 -15.92 -1.27
C VAL A 72 10.76 -16.80 -2.37
N THR A 73 9.90 -17.76 -2.03
CA THR A 73 9.25 -18.62 -3.04
C THR A 73 8.19 -17.86 -3.83
N ASP A 74 7.69 -18.45 -4.90
CA ASP A 74 6.64 -17.83 -5.73
C ASP A 74 5.31 -17.75 -4.98
N GLU A 75 5.00 -18.76 -4.17
CA GLU A 75 3.82 -18.80 -3.29
C GLU A 75 3.90 -17.68 -2.22
N GLN A 76 5.05 -17.53 -1.57
CA GLN A 76 5.27 -16.45 -0.59
C GLN A 76 5.17 -15.07 -1.23
N ARG A 77 5.66 -14.93 -2.48
CA ARG A 77 5.56 -13.69 -3.23
C ARG A 77 4.11 -13.35 -3.54
N SER A 78 3.37 -14.29 -4.11
CA SER A 78 1.95 -14.11 -4.43
C SER A 78 1.14 -13.79 -3.17
N ALA A 79 1.31 -14.56 -2.10
CA ALA A 79 0.63 -14.36 -0.83
C ALA A 79 0.87 -12.98 -0.22
N PHE A 80 2.08 -12.43 -0.32
CA PHE A 80 2.38 -11.07 0.15
C PHE A 80 1.57 -10.02 -0.63
N TRP A 81 1.58 -10.08 -1.97
CA TRP A 81 0.89 -9.10 -2.80
C TRP A 81 -0.64 -9.21 -2.70
N GLU A 82 -1.17 -10.35 -2.29
CA GLU A 82 -2.59 -10.50 -1.94
C GLU A 82 -3.00 -9.76 -0.66
N GLN A 83 -2.06 -9.46 0.24
CA GLN A 83 -2.33 -8.89 1.55
C GLN A 83 -2.13 -7.37 1.64
N VAL A 84 -1.50 -6.75 0.64
CA VAL A 84 -1.15 -5.33 0.65
C VAL A 84 -1.81 -4.56 -0.49
N ALA A 85 -1.87 -3.23 -0.35
CA ALA A 85 -2.14 -2.33 -1.46
C ALA A 85 -0.85 -1.65 -1.95
N PHE A 86 -0.82 -1.29 -3.23
CA PHE A 86 0.27 -0.52 -3.83
C PHE A 86 -0.29 0.61 -4.70
N TYR A 87 0.31 1.77 -4.59
CA TYR A 87 -0.07 2.96 -5.33
C TYR A 87 1.16 3.83 -5.63
N ASN A 88 1.20 4.49 -6.78
CA ASN A 88 2.21 5.50 -7.06
C ASN A 88 1.63 6.89 -6.83
N PHE A 89 2.35 7.72 -6.10
CA PHE A 89 1.91 9.07 -5.72
C PHE A 89 1.62 9.94 -6.95
N VAL A 90 2.57 9.98 -7.90
CA VAL A 90 2.42 10.76 -9.14
C VAL A 90 1.57 9.98 -10.13
N GLN A 91 0.50 10.63 -10.58
CA GLN A 91 -0.54 10.06 -11.43
C GLN A 91 -0.33 10.43 -12.90
N ALA A 92 0.87 10.25 -13.40
CA ALA A 92 1.24 10.42 -14.79
C ALA A 92 2.52 9.64 -15.09
N PHE A 93 2.77 9.30 -16.34
CA PHE A 93 4.08 8.83 -16.76
C PHE A 93 5.12 9.97 -16.69
N THR A 94 6.23 9.71 -16.04
CA THR A 94 7.31 10.69 -15.88
C THR A 94 8.28 10.73 -17.05
N GLY A 95 8.15 9.80 -17.98
CA GLY A 95 8.96 9.66 -19.19
C GLY A 95 8.95 8.21 -19.65
N SER A 96 9.63 7.94 -20.78
CA SER A 96 9.70 6.61 -21.40
C SER A 96 10.66 5.66 -20.67
N GLU A 97 11.58 6.18 -19.87
CA GLU A 97 12.67 5.42 -19.29
C GLU A 97 12.64 5.45 -17.75
N ALA A 98 13.22 4.39 -17.16
CA ALA A 98 13.44 4.34 -15.73
C ALA A 98 14.34 5.50 -15.27
N ARG A 99 14.08 6.04 -14.07
CA ARG A 99 14.77 7.16 -13.44
C ARG A 99 14.41 8.55 -13.97
N CYS A 100 13.48 8.68 -14.91
CA CYS A 100 12.87 9.98 -15.18
C CYS A 100 12.17 10.48 -13.91
N ARG A 101 12.54 11.69 -13.47
CA ARG A 101 11.97 12.27 -12.26
C ARG A 101 10.70 13.04 -12.58
N PRO A 102 9.69 13.00 -11.71
CA PRO A 102 8.53 13.87 -11.83
C PRO A 102 8.93 15.34 -11.80
N THR A 103 8.23 16.16 -12.56
CA THR A 103 8.34 17.62 -12.49
C THR A 103 7.69 18.14 -11.22
N GLN A 104 8.06 19.36 -10.81
CA GLN A 104 7.43 20.02 -9.64
C GLN A 104 5.90 20.09 -9.79
N LYS A 105 5.40 20.37 -10.99
CA LYS A 105 3.96 20.42 -11.27
C LYS A 105 3.27 19.06 -11.05
N MET A 106 3.92 17.96 -11.44
CA MET A 106 3.39 16.59 -11.25
C MET A 106 3.32 16.24 -9.75
N TRP A 107 4.34 16.62 -8.99
CA TRP A 107 4.36 16.42 -7.55
C TRP A 107 3.19 17.11 -6.85
N VAL A 108 3.00 18.41 -7.11
CA VAL A 108 1.93 19.21 -6.50
C VAL A 108 0.54 18.69 -6.88
N ALA A 109 0.36 18.29 -8.15
CA ALA A 109 -0.92 17.79 -8.65
C ALA A 109 -1.33 16.41 -8.08
N ALA A 110 -0.40 15.67 -7.45
CA ALA A 110 -0.65 14.30 -6.97
C ALA A 110 -1.45 14.22 -5.67
N SER A 111 -1.31 15.21 -4.79
CA SER A 111 -1.89 15.19 -3.43
C SER A 111 -3.40 14.90 -3.35
N PRO A 112 -4.29 15.51 -4.15
CA PRO A 112 -5.72 15.22 -4.06
C PRO A 112 -6.07 13.77 -4.41
N ALA A 113 -5.39 13.17 -5.41
CA ALA A 113 -5.60 11.78 -5.79
C ALA A 113 -5.12 10.82 -4.69
N PHE A 114 -3.99 11.12 -4.06
CA PHE A 114 -3.47 10.35 -2.95
C PHE A 114 -4.39 10.39 -1.72
N LEU A 115 -4.89 11.57 -1.33
CA LEU A 115 -5.85 11.70 -0.22
C LEU A 115 -7.14 10.93 -0.48
N ALA A 116 -7.67 10.98 -1.70
CA ALA A 116 -8.82 10.18 -2.09
C ALA A 116 -8.53 8.67 -1.98
N THR A 117 -7.34 8.22 -2.37
CA THR A 117 -6.92 6.83 -2.25
C THR A 117 -6.79 6.40 -0.79
N ILE A 118 -6.25 7.24 0.10
CA ILE A 118 -6.21 6.97 1.54
C ILE A 118 -7.61 6.86 2.14
N ALA A 119 -8.52 7.77 1.77
CA ALA A 119 -9.91 7.75 2.25
C ALA A 119 -10.66 6.48 1.80
N GLU A 120 -10.38 6.01 0.59
CA GLU A 120 -10.95 4.78 0.03
C GLU A 120 -10.36 3.53 0.70
N LEU A 121 -9.04 3.40 0.72
CA LEU A 121 -8.35 2.19 1.19
C LEU A 121 -8.25 2.09 2.71
N LYS A 122 -8.40 3.19 3.42
CA LYS A 122 -8.32 3.25 4.90
C LYS A 122 -7.12 2.46 5.45
N PRO A 123 -5.89 2.70 4.96
CA PRO A 123 -4.73 2.00 5.45
C PRO A 123 -4.47 2.35 6.92
N GLN A 124 -3.94 1.42 7.69
CA GLN A 124 -3.44 1.65 9.03
C GLN A 124 -1.96 2.03 9.01
N VAL A 125 -1.24 1.53 7.99
CA VAL A 125 0.17 1.86 7.75
C VAL A 125 0.38 2.28 6.30
N VAL A 126 1.13 3.36 6.07
CA VAL A 126 1.61 3.80 4.75
C VAL A 126 3.12 3.69 4.72
N VAL A 127 3.65 2.83 3.86
CA VAL A 127 5.09 2.66 3.63
C VAL A 127 5.51 3.46 2.40
N VAL A 128 6.21 4.57 2.61
CA VAL A 128 6.63 5.51 1.57
C VAL A 128 8.00 5.12 1.02
N LEU A 129 8.06 4.75 -0.26
CA LEU A 129 9.27 4.30 -0.96
C LEU A 129 9.94 5.46 -1.71
N GLY A 130 10.82 6.17 -1.03
CA GLY A 130 11.56 7.31 -1.58
C GLY A 130 11.53 8.51 -0.63
N ILE A 131 12.68 8.86 -0.09
CA ILE A 131 12.79 9.95 0.91
C ILE A 131 12.29 11.30 0.36
N LYS A 132 12.46 11.53 -0.95
CA LYS A 132 11.98 12.77 -1.57
C LYS A 132 10.46 12.93 -1.56
N LEU A 133 9.70 11.82 -1.50
CA LEU A 133 8.24 11.86 -1.37
C LEU A 133 7.79 12.62 -0.11
N LYS A 134 8.61 12.60 0.96
CA LYS A 134 8.32 13.30 2.21
C LYS A 134 8.04 14.79 2.00
N ASP A 135 8.74 15.43 1.06
CA ASP A 135 8.62 16.86 0.79
C ASP A 135 7.30 17.25 0.09
N TYR A 136 6.55 16.25 -0.39
CA TYR A 136 5.34 16.45 -1.21
C TYR A 136 4.08 15.78 -0.65
N LEU A 137 4.24 14.98 0.41
CA LEU A 137 3.06 14.35 1.03
C LEU A 137 2.17 15.43 1.65
N PRO A 138 0.85 15.37 1.42
CA PRO A 138 -0.09 16.19 2.16
C PRO A 138 -0.20 15.71 3.61
N ASP A 139 -0.89 16.47 4.44
CA ASP A 139 -1.22 16.05 5.80
C ASP A 139 -2.04 14.75 5.76
N ILE A 140 -1.52 13.74 6.43
CA ILE A 140 -2.14 12.41 6.55
C ILE A 140 -2.77 12.33 7.96
N PRO A 141 -3.97 11.72 8.10
CA PRO A 141 -4.59 11.55 9.42
C PRO A 141 -3.65 10.88 10.43
N ASN A 142 -3.57 11.41 11.64
CA ASN A 142 -2.69 10.91 12.71
C ASN A 142 -2.98 9.45 13.14
N SER A 143 -4.14 8.93 12.78
CA SER A 143 -4.49 7.51 12.98
C SER A 143 -3.75 6.55 12.06
N ILE A 144 -3.06 7.06 11.05
CA ILE A 144 -2.29 6.27 10.08
C ILE A 144 -0.81 6.37 10.43
N GLN A 145 -0.15 5.23 10.63
CA GLN A 145 1.31 5.18 10.80
C GLN A 145 1.99 5.40 9.45
N VAL A 146 2.92 6.34 9.36
CA VAL A 146 3.65 6.64 8.12
C VAL A 146 5.14 6.34 8.31
N CYS A 147 5.65 5.38 7.56
CA CYS A 147 7.06 4.99 7.57
C CYS A 147 7.72 5.38 6.26
N PHE A 148 8.98 5.75 6.32
CA PHE A 148 9.75 6.10 5.14
C PHE A 148 10.86 5.08 4.90
N ALA A 149 11.12 4.80 3.62
CA ALA A 149 12.29 4.02 3.22
C ALA A 149 12.96 4.67 2.00
N ARG A 150 14.26 4.45 1.84
CA ARG A 150 14.91 4.78 0.56
C ARG A 150 14.26 3.99 -0.56
N HIS A 151 14.24 4.58 -1.76
CA HIS A 151 13.69 3.89 -2.92
C HIS A 151 14.45 2.56 -3.17
N PRO A 152 13.74 1.42 -3.34
CA PRO A 152 14.37 0.09 -3.46
C PRO A 152 15.36 -0.07 -4.62
N ALA A 153 15.24 0.76 -5.66
CA ALA A 153 16.20 0.79 -6.78
C ALA A 153 17.38 1.74 -6.56
N SER A 154 17.51 2.38 -5.39
CA SER A 154 18.66 3.25 -5.09
C SER A 154 19.93 2.45 -4.98
N TRP A 155 21.03 3.05 -5.45
CA TRP A 155 22.36 2.46 -5.25
C TRP A 155 22.67 2.33 -3.75
N GLY A 156 23.22 1.18 -3.35
CA GLY A 156 23.55 0.93 -1.96
C GLY A 156 22.33 0.84 -1.03
N PHE A 157 21.16 0.39 -1.54
CA PHE A 157 19.99 0.16 -0.70
C PHE A 157 20.29 -0.87 0.39
N GLN A 158 20.03 -0.49 1.64
CA GLN A 158 20.14 -1.35 2.82
C GLN A 158 18.76 -1.49 3.47
N TYR A 159 18.42 -2.70 3.91
CA TYR A 159 17.12 -2.99 4.53
C TYR A 159 17.04 -2.52 5.98
N GLY A 160 18.08 -2.79 6.76
CA GLY A 160 18.09 -2.77 8.22
C GLY A 160 17.28 -1.65 8.89
N PRO A 161 17.67 -0.38 8.77
CA PRO A 161 16.99 0.70 9.50
C PRO A 161 15.51 0.84 9.10
N TRP A 162 15.22 0.74 7.80
CA TRP A 162 13.86 0.90 7.27
C TRP A 162 12.94 -0.26 7.61
N GLN A 163 13.46 -1.48 7.56
CA GLN A 163 12.72 -2.69 7.88
C GLN A 163 12.26 -2.67 9.33
N GLN A 164 13.12 -2.30 10.26
CA GLN A 164 12.81 -2.23 11.68
C GLN A 164 11.70 -1.19 11.96
N GLU A 165 11.78 0.00 11.36
CA GLU A 165 10.76 1.05 11.49
C GLU A 165 9.41 0.58 10.97
N ILE A 166 9.38 -0.06 9.79
CA ILE A 166 8.16 -0.58 9.18
C ILE A 166 7.54 -1.69 10.04
N GLN A 167 8.34 -2.63 10.54
CA GLN A 167 7.83 -3.71 11.38
C GLN A 167 7.25 -3.18 12.71
N GLU A 168 7.88 -2.17 13.31
CA GLU A 168 7.34 -1.54 14.52
C GLU A 168 6.02 -0.81 14.25
N ALA A 169 5.91 -0.09 13.13
CA ALA A 169 4.66 0.57 12.76
C ALA A 169 3.52 -0.43 12.49
N ILE A 170 3.80 -1.57 11.85
CA ILE A 170 2.81 -2.63 11.63
C ILE A 170 2.35 -3.22 12.98
N LYS A 171 3.28 -3.46 13.89
CA LYS A 171 2.98 -3.97 15.23
C LYS A 171 2.10 -3.00 16.01
N VAL A 172 2.46 -1.72 16.07
CA VAL A 172 1.66 -0.67 16.75
C VAL A 172 0.26 -0.58 16.16
N ALA A 173 0.12 -0.65 14.84
CA ALA A 173 -1.17 -0.62 14.17
C ALA A 173 -2.04 -1.85 14.51
N ALA A 174 -1.44 -3.04 14.60
CA ALA A 174 -2.13 -4.27 14.98
C ALA A 174 -2.66 -4.22 16.44
N GLU A 175 -1.85 -3.69 17.35
CA GLU A 175 -2.22 -3.53 18.77
C GLU A 175 -3.36 -2.52 18.96
N SER A 176 -3.38 -1.45 18.13
CA SER A 176 -4.41 -0.41 18.19
C SER A 176 -5.77 -0.89 17.69
N ASP A 177 -5.83 -1.79 16.72
CA ASP A 177 -7.09 -2.35 16.19
C ASP A 177 -7.71 -3.37 17.16
N GLY A 178 -6.91 -4.15 17.89
CA GLY A 178 -7.35 -5.07 18.92
C GLY A 178 -7.94 -4.39 20.18
N SER A 179 -7.82 -3.08 20.30
CA SER A 179 -8.29 -2.28 21.43
C SER A 179 -9.61 -1.57 21.16
N GLN A 180 -10.24 -1.69 20.00
CA GLN A 180 -11.58 -1.15 19.75
C GLN A 180 -12.62 -2.06 20.46
N PRO A 181 -13.44 -1.50 21.38
CA PRO A 181 -14.56 -2.26 21.95
C PRO A 181 -15.52 -2.64 20.83
N ASP A 182 -16.07 -3.87 20.94
CA ASP A 182 -17.08 -4.42 20.04
C ASP A 182 -18.10 -3.36 19.60
N ALA A 183 -18.33 -3.29 18.28
CA ALA A 183 -19.36 -2.44 17.72
C ALA A 183 -20.69 -2.74 18.44
N PRO A 184 -21.49 -1.71 18.78
CA PRO A 184 -22.76 -1.94 19.47
C PRO A 184 -23.62 -2.87 18.63
N ALA A 185 -24.15 -3.92 19.29
CA ALA A 185 -25.05 -4.88 18.69
C ALA A 185 -26.21 -4.16 18.00
N ASP A 186 -26.53 -4.57 16.78
CA ASP A 186 -27.60 -4.06 15.94
C ASP A 186 -28.93 -4.09 16.72
N PRO A 187 -29.60 -2.95 17.01
CA PRO A 187 -30.84 -2.90 17.79
C PRO A 187 -32.07 -3.43 17.04
N LEU A 188 -31.93 -3.97 15.81
CA LEU A 188 -33.05 -4.40 14.98
C LEU A 188 -33.33 -5.91 14.98
N ALA A 189 -32.62 -6.71 15.80
CA ALA A 189 -32.80 -8.17 15.83
C ALA A 189 -33.94 -8.67 16.78
N SER A 190 -34.78 -7.80 17.36
CA SER A 190 -35.85 -8.23 18.27
C SER A 190 -37.22 -7.66 17.92
N THR A 191 -37.71 -7.97 16.71
CA THR A 191 -39.16 -7.88 16.47
C THR A 191 -39.67 -9.27 16.11
N SER A 192 -39.83 -10.09 17.15
CA SER A 192 -40.60 -11.34 17.10
C SER A 192 -42.07 -11.01 16.85
N LEU A 193 -42.57 -11.42 15.71
CA LEU A 193 -43.98 -11.47 15.37
C LEU A 193 -44.77 -12.29 16.42
N ARG A 194 -45.60 -11.63 17.21
CA ARG A 194 -46.74 -12.30 17.86
C ARG A 194 -47.82 -12.46 16.81
N GLN A 195 -48.15 -13.67 16.47
CA GLN A 195 -49.39 -14.04 15.78
C GLN A 195 -50.58 -13.91 16.73
N PRO A 196 -51.72 -13.34 16.32
CA PRO A 196 -52.96 -13.49 17.07
C PRO A 196 -53.56 -14.85 16.71
N GLY A 197 -53.80 -15.67 17.74
CA GLY A 197 -54.66 -16.83 17.68
C GLY A 197 -56.10 -16.43 18.04
N ASP A 198 -57.03 -16.94 17.25
CA ASP A 198 -58.48 -17.08 17.42
C ASP A 198 -59.29 -15.86 17.81
#